data_142e9de83258b5b972529fc309695794
#
_entry.id   142e9de83258b5b972529fc309695794
#
_cell.length_a   1.000
_cell.length_b   1.000
_cell.length_c   1.000
_cell.angle_alpha   90.00
_cell.angle_beta   90.00
_cell.angle_gamma   90.00
#
_symmetry.space_group_name_H-M   'P 1'
#
loop_
_entity.id
_entity.type
_entity.pdbx_description
1 polymer ?
#
loop_
_entity_poly.entity_id
_entity_poly.type
_entity_poly.pdbx_seq_one_letter_code
_entity_poly.pdbx_strand_id
1 'polypeptide(L)'
;MSENNAGMWEPVRPASNPPGDDHASAAAWNAARQAPYVQPQGPNPFAQPGVQAPAAAPVPQQAPAPQQTPVQGAFTPPQQAPVQHAPQQPRPHTTNADQQYAVSARDLSTSLLLKQVKPAPTTGWRKALYQLSGRYINVGNSAKEQRRIELTKQVNQPLQGCYKIALLSLKGGVGKTTTTATLGSTFASLRGDRVIAVDANPDRGTLSQKIPLETPATVRNLLRDEQSIEKYSDVRSYTSQSRHRLEVLASDSDPAVSEAFSADDYSRTVTMLEKFYSIVLTDCGTGLMHSAMQTILEEADALVVVSSGSVDGARSASATLDWLDAHGYRELVSRSVAVVNAVRPRSGKVDLPKVVEHFEQRCRLVRLIPFDPHLEEGAEIELERLRPKTRNALLELAAAVASDFPASSFALQDRR
;
A
#
# COMPACT_ATOMS: atom_id res chain seq x y z
N MET A 1 59.72 -35.06 32.70
CA MET A 1 59.00 -34.90 33.97
C MET A 1 57.85 -33.96 33.58
N SER A 2 56.77 -34.58 33.15
CA SER A 2 55.53 -35.00 33.88
C SER A 2 54.84 -33.76 34.48
N GLU A 3 53.60 -33.41 34.25
CA GLU A 3 52.42 -34.26 34.28
C GLU A 3 51.23 -33.59 33.54
N ASN A 4 50.43 -34.42 32.89
CA ASN A 4 49.10 -34.18 32.38
C ASN A 4 48.11 -33.87 33.52
N ASN A 5 47.17 -32.93 33.32
CA ASN A 5 45.92 -32.98 34.04
C ASN A 5 44.77 -32.72 33.09
N ALA A 6 44.16 -33.79 32.62
CA ALA A 6 42.92 -33.81 31.85
C ALA A 6 41.74 -33.80 32.84
N GLY A 7 41.07 -32.66 32.99
CA GLY A 7 39.83 -32.55 33.75
C GLY A 7 38.64 -33.02 32.91
N MET A 8 38.11 -34.17 33.30
CA MET A 8 36.96 -34.87 32.73
C MET A 8 35.68 -34.16 33.20
N TRP A 9 34.86 -33.67 32.25
CA TRP A 9 33.53 -33.13 32.53
C TRP A 9 32.51 -34.28 32.52
N GLU A 10 31.97 -34.61 33.69
CA GLU A 10 30.82 -35.51 33.82
C GLU A 10 29.51 -34.74 33.53
N PRO A 11 28.55 -35.33 32.77
CA PRO A 11 27.26 -34.73 32.56
C PRO A 11 26.35 -34.85 33.79
N VAL A 12 25.86 -33.72 34.28
CA VAL A 12 24.87 -33.66 35.36
C VAL A 12 23.53 -34.22 34.86
N ARG A 13 23.05 -35.29 35.51
CA ARG A 13 21.70 -35.87 35.28
C ARG A 13 20.63 -34.90 35.81
N PRO A 14 19.53 -34.65 35.10
CA PRO A 14 18.41 -33.89 35.63
C PRO A 14 17.69 -34.72 36.72
N ALA A 15 17.34 -34.04 37.82
CA ALA A 15 16.56 -34.60 38.90
C ALA A 15 15.14 -34.97 38.44
N SER A 16 14.69 -36.18 38.84
CA SER A 16 13.36 -36.70 38.63
C SER A 16 12.32 -35.91 39.48
N ASN A 17 11.32 -35.30 38.84
CA ASN A 17 10.16 -34.74 39.52
C ASN A 17 9.24 -35.86 40.06
N PRO A 18 8.66 -35.72 41.25
CA PRO A 18 7.62 -36.61 41.76
C PRO A 18 6.28 -36.39 41.04
N PRO A 19 5.44 -37.42 40.90
CA PRO A 19 4.09 -37.31 40.33
C PRO A 19 3.12 -36.70 41.36
N GLY A 20 2.46 -35.61 41.01
CA GLY A 20 1.48 -34.95 41.87
C GLY A 20 0.57 -33.99 41.11
N ASP A 21 -0.66 -34.41 40.85
CA ASP A 21 -1.92 -33.68 40.75
C ASP A 21 -2.07 -32.49 39.76
N ASP A 22 -2.15 -32.79 38.47
CA ASP A 22 -2.50 -31.84 37.42
C ASP A 22 -4.01 -31.59 37.26
N HIS A 23 -4.90 -32.21 38.04
CA HIS A 23 -6.37 -32.03 37.93
C HIS A 23 -6.95 -30.93 38.81
N ALA A 24 -6.22 -30.38 39.78
CA ALA A 24 -6.70 -29.32 40.65
C ALA A 24 -6.52 -27.91 40.08
N SER A 25 -5.56 -27.70 39.21
CA SER A 25 -5.25 -26.37 38.66
C SER A 25 -6.23 -25.92 37.54
N ALA A 26 -6.76 -26.86 36.77
CA ALA A 26 -7.69 -26.54 35.67
C ALA A 26 -9.09 -26.12 36.20
N ALA A 27 -9.52 -26.64 37.35
CA ALA A 27 -10.80 -26.29 37.97
C ALA A 27 -10.73 -24.89 38.62
N ALA A 28 -9.60 -24.51 39.18
CA ALA A 28 -9.40 -23.19 39.80
C ALA A 28 -9.38 -22.05 38.75
N TRP A 29 -8.86 -22.31 37.54
CA TRP A 29 -8.83 -21.35 36.42
C TRP A 29 -10.23 -21.10 35.83
N ASN A 30 -11.10 -22.09 35.78
CA ASN A 30 -12.46 -21.94 35.26
C ASN A 30 -13.40 -21.25 36.27
N ALA A 31 -13.18 -21.41 37.57
CA ALA A 31 -13.99 -20.73 38.61
C ALA A 31 -13.70 -19.21 38.65
N ALA A 32 -12.48 -18.77 38.38
CA ALA A 32 -12.11 -17.36 38.36
C ALA A 32 -12.74 -16.55 37.21
N ARG A 33 -13.23 -17.22 36.15
CA ARG A 33 -13.87 -16.57 34.98
C ARG A 33 -15.37 -16.34 35.13
N GLN A 34 -16.01 -16.83 36.18
CA GLN A 34 -17.48 -16.72 36.40
C GLN A 34 -17.89 -15.82 37.55
N ALA A 35 -16.97 -15.13 38.20
CA ALA A 35 -17.32 -14.16 39.24
C ALA A 35 -17.72 -12.81 38.62
N PRO A 36 -18.88 -12.23 38.98
CA PRO A 36 -19.24 -10.90 38.47
C PRO A 36 -18.33 -9.85 39.09
N TYR A 37 -17.80 -8.98 38.24
CA TYR A 37 -16.90 -7.89 38.63
C TYR A 37 -17.68 -6.87 39.48
N VAL A 38 -17.40 -6.79 40.77
CA VAL A 38 -17.92 -5.76 41.68
C VAL A 38 -16.94 -4.59 41.65
N GLN A 39 -17.36 -3.45 41.12
CA GLN A 39 -16.59 -2.21 41.18
C GLN A 39 -16.47 -1.72 42.64
N PRO A 40 -15.28 -1.38 43.13
CA PRO A 40 -15.14 -0.70 44.43
C PRO A 40 -15.60 0.75 44.27
N GLN A 41 -16.67 1.12 44.97
CA GLN A 41 -17.11 2.50 45.13
C GLN A 41 -16.20 3.20 46.15
N GLY A 42 -15.18 3.93 45.66
CA GLY A 42 -14.44 4.90 46.48
C GLY A 42 -15.08 6.30 46.39
N PRO A 43 -14.93 7.16 47.41
CA PRO A 43 -15.55 8.48 47.39
C PRO A 43 -14.93 9.38 46.31
N ASN A 44 -15.79 10.00 45.49
CA ASN A 44 -15.44 10.94 44.46
C ASN A 44 -15.00 12.30 45.03
N PRO A 45 -13.75 12.74 44.89
CA PRO A 45 -13.25 13.99 45.48
C PRO A 45 -13.66 15.27 44.72
N PHE A 46 -14.50 15.21 43.70
CA PHE A 46 -14.90 16.36 42.88
C PHE A 46 -16.43 16.63 42.88
N ALA A 47 -17.13 16.43 43.99
CA ALA A 47 -18.50 16.90 44.11
C ALA A 47 -18.51 18.42 44.40
N GLN A 48 -18.83 19.24 43.41
CA GLN A 48 -19.14 20.66 43.57
C GLN A 48 -20.63 20.86 43.89
N PRO A 49 -20.99 21.82 44.76
CA PRO A 49 -22.38 22.05 45.13
C PRO A 49 -23.13 22.79 44.02
N GLY A 50 -24.38 22.41 43.89
CA GLY A 50 -25.39 22.77 42.93
C GLY A 50 -25.41 24.20 42.38
N VAL A 51 -25.44 24.29 41.06
CA VAL A 51 -25.92 25.44 40.32
C VAL A 51 -27.23 25.05 39.66
N GLN A 52 -28.33 25.73 40.03
CA GLN A 52 -29.66 25.58 39.44
C GLN A 52 -29.62 25.97 37.96
N ALA A 53 -30.18 25.14 37.10
CA ALA A 53 -30.36 25.41 35.67
C ALA A 53 -31.36 26.57 35.47
N PRO A 54 -31.09 27.54 34.58
CA PRO A 54 -32.08 28.53 34.18
C PRO A 54 -33.12 27.90 33.24
N ALA A 55 -34.39 28.38 33.42
CA ALA A 55 -35.55 27.96 32.67
C ALA A 55 -35.39 28.17 31.14
N ALA A 56 -35.87 27.20 30.37
CA ALA A 56 -35.88 27.24 28.90
C ALA A 56 -36.69 28.42 28.36
N ALA A 57 -36.08 29.20 27.49
CA ALA A 57 -36.75 30.23 26.69
C ALA A 57 -37.55 29.58 25.54
N PRO A 58 -38.71 30.17 25.14
CA PRO A 58 -39.56 29.60 24.12
C PRO A 58 -38.95 29.71 22.69
N VAL A 59 -39.07 28.61 21.95
CA VAL A 59 -38.64 28.45 20.55
C VAL A 59 -39.52 29.39 19.65
N PRO A 60 -38.91 30.20 18.77
CA PRO A 60 -39.66 30.98 17.77
C PRO A 60 -40.25 30.05 16.71
N GLN A 61 -41.56 30.15 16.47
CA GLN A 61 -42.27 29.53 15.34
C GLN A 61 -41.72 30.02 14.02
N GLN A 62 -41.33 29.09 13.14
CA GLN A 62 -40.96 29.37 11.75
C GLN A 62 -42.17 29.82 10.95
N ALA A 63 -42.05 30.95 10.24
CA ALA A 63 -42.99 31.42 9.26
C ALA A 63 -43.05 30.50 8.03
N PRO A 64 -44.22 30.33 7.38
CA PRO A 64 -44.36 29.45 6.23
C PRO A 64 -43.67 30.01 5.00
N ALA A 65 -42.98 29.14 4.26
CA ALA A 65 -42.28 29.40 3.02
C ALA A 65 -43.28 29.84 1.90
N PRO A 66 -42.89 30.79 1.01
CA PRO A 66 -43.73 31.22 -0.11
C PRO A 66 -43.87 30.11 -1.15
N GLN A 67 -45.10 29.82 -1.56
CA GLN A 67 -45.46 28.93 -2.65
C GLN A 67 -44.95 29.47 -3.98
N GLN A 68 -44.13 28.72 -4.67
CA GLN A 68 -43.75 29.00 -6.06
C GLN A 68 -44.85 28.51 -6.99
N THR A 69 -45.44 29.44 -7.75
CA THR A 69 -46.35 29.20 -8.88
C THR A 69 -45.55 28.55 -10.04
N PRO A 70 -46.09 27.53 -10.73
CA PRO A 70 -45.44 26.97 -11.91
C PRO A 70 -45.62 27.87 -13.11
N VAL A 71 -44.54 28.41 -13.65
CA VAL A 71 -44.52 29.05 -14.97
C VAL A 71 -44.41 27.96 -16.02
N GLN A 72 -45.50 27.68 -16.73
CA GLN A 72 -45.50 26.91 -17.96
C GLN A 72 -44.89 27.76 -19.08
N GLY A 73 -43.61 27.53 -19.40
CA GLY A 73 -42.96 27.98 -20.62
C GLY A 73 -42.87 26.80 -21.60
N ALA A 74 -43.73 26.78 -22.59
CA ALA A 74 -43.70 25.82 -23.69
C ALA A 74 -42.47 26.11 -24.58
N PHE A 75 -41.47 25.24 -24.53
CA PHE A 75 -40.39 25.19 -25.53
C PHE A 75 -40.89 24.38 -26.75
N THR A 76 -41.12 25.06 -27.86
CA THR A 76 -41.33 24.48 -29.19
C THR A 76 -39.95 24.13 -29.78
N PRO A 77 -39.67 22.90 -30.20
CA PRO A 77 -38.42 22.60 -30.91
C PRO A 77 -38.46 23.17 -32.34
N PRO A 78 -37.36 23.68 -32.89
CA PRO A 78 -37.32 24.17 -34.25
C PRO A 78 -37.50 23.03 -35.25
N GLN A 79 -38.48 23.20 -36.18
CA GLN A 79 -38.70 22.32 -37.30
C GLN A 79 -37.48 22.33 -38.22
N GLN A 80 -36.95 21.15 -38.51
CA GLN A 80 -35.98 20.94 -39.58
C GLN A 80 -36.65 21.12 -40.94
N ALA A 81 -36.10 21.99 -41.75
CA ALA A 81 -36.51 22.16 -43.15
C ALA A 81 -36.16 20.92 -43.98
N PRO A 82 -36.97 20.55 -44.98
CA PRO A 82 -36.71 19.35 -45.78
C PRO A 82 -35.53 19.58 -46.72
N VAL A 83 -34.56 18.66 -46.62
CA VAL A 83 -33.40 18.59 -47.55
C VAL A 83 -33.90 18.10 -48.90
N GLN A 84 -33.84 18.93 -49.91
CA GLN A 84 -34.10 18.56 -51.32
C GLN A 84 -32.96 17.64 -51.81
N HIS A 85 -33.33 16.43 -52.26
CA HIS A 85 -32.43 15.54 -52.96
C HIS A 85 -32.17 16.05 -54.37
N ALA A 86 -30.93 16.44 -54.68
CA ALA A 86 -30.47 16.66 -56.04
C ALA A 86 -30.25 15.30 -56.74
N PRO A 87 -30.54 15.16 -58.07
CA PRO A 87 -30.41 13.90 -58.77
C PRO A 87 -28.96 13.52 -58.92
N GLN A 88 -28.69 12.27 -58.59
CA GLN A 88 -27.36 11.63 -58.77
C GLN A 88 -27.10 11.41 -60.25
N GLN A 89 -26.04 11.98 -60.76
CA GLN A 89 -25.48 11.63 -62.07
C GLN A 89 -24.74 10.27 -61.99
N PRO A 90 -24.81 9.42 -63.03
CA PRO A 90 -24.10 8.12 -63.04
C PRO A 90 -22.58 8.34 -63.09
N ARG A 91 -21.86 7.71 -62.19
CA ARG A 91 -20.40 7.69 -62.18
C ARG A 91 -19.91 6.72 -63.25
N PRO A 92 -18.90 7.08 -64.06
CA PRO A 92 -18.26 6.13 -64.98
C PRO A 92 -17.49 5.08 -64.17
N HIS A 93 -17.65 3.80 -64.56
CA HIS A 93 -16.86 2.70 -64.08
C HIS A 93 -15.41 2.86 -64.59
N THR A 94 -14.48 3.25 -63.70
CA THR A 94 -13.06 3.14 -64.00
C THR A 94 -12.55 1.81 -63.47
N THR A 95 -11.99 1.06 -64.37
CA THR A 95 -11.28 -0.23 -64.25
C THR A 95 -10.16 -0.15 -63.20
N ASN A 96 -10.06 -1.23 -62.41
CA ASN A 96 -8.96 -1.49 -61.50
C ASN A 96 -7.62 -1.60 -62.23
N ALA A 97 -6.83 -0.56 -62.24
CA ALA A 97 -5.38 -0.59 -62.42
C ALA A 97 -4.83 0.70 -61.81
N ASP A 98 -3.83 0.58 -60.94
CA ASP A 98 -3.05 1.64 -60.32
C ASP A 98 -3.68 2.35 -59.08
N GLN A 99 -4.04 1.59 -58.05
CA GLN A 99 -3.93 2.12 -56.71
C GLN A 99 -2.48 2.00 -56.21
N GLN A 100 -1.58 2.81 -56.74
CA GLN A 100 -0.39 3.21 -56.01
C GLN A 100 -0.89 3.99 -54.78
N TYR A 101 -0.76 3.38 -53.60
CA TYR A 101 -0.98 4.06 -52.36
C TYR A 101 -0.04 5.28 -52.30
N ALA A 102 -0.56 6.45 -52.58
CA ALA A 102 0.14 7.69 -52.26
C ALA A 102 0.29 7.75 -50.73
N VAL A 103 1.43 7.31 -50.24
CA VAL A 103 1.81 7.42 -48.82
C VAL A 103 1.76 8.89 -48.49
N SER A 104 0.77 9.28 -47.68
CA SER A 104 0.58 10.68 -47.25
C SER A 104 1.80 11.09 -46.46
N ALA A 105 2.28 12.32 -46.66
CA ALA A 105 3.34 12.90 -45.81
C ALA A 105 2.99 12.88 -44.30
N ARG A 106 1.71 12.71 -43.96
CA ARG A 106 1.22 12.53 -42.59
C ARG A 106 1.56 11.15 -42.01
N ASP A 107 1.81 10.14 -42.84
CA ASP A 107 2.16 8.79 -42.44
C ASP A 107 3.68 8.65 -42.11
N LEU A 108 4.47 9.65 -42.46
CA LEU A 108 5.88 9.75 -42.13
C LEU A 108 6.04 10.28 -40.72
N SER A 109 5.71 9.44 -39.71
CA SER A 109 5.99 9.79 -38.31
C SER A 109 7.50 9.94 -38.08
N THR A 110 7.89 10.90 -37.26
CA THR A 110 9.30 11.16 -36.90
C THR A 110 10.01 9.90 -36.40
N SER A 111 9.27 8.95 -35.81
CA SER A 111 9.78 7.66 -35.35
C SER A 111 10.19 6.71 -36.47
N LEU A 112 9.57 6.83 -37.67
CA LEU A 112 9.94 6.03 -38.85
C LEU A 112 11.17 6.59 -39.59
N LEU A 113 11.40 7.90 -39.53
CA LEU A 113 12.51 8.57 -40.20
C LEU A 113 13.80 8.60 -39.39
N LEU A 114 13.68 8.51 -38.05
CA LEU A 114 14.85 8.51 -37.18
C LEU A 114 15.36 7.08 -36.95
N LYS A 115 16.61 6.84 -37.33
CA LYS A 115 17.30 5.61 -36.97
C LYS A 115 17.31 5.48 -35.43
N GLN A 116 16.71 4.41 -34.90
CA GLN A 116 16.73 4.14 -33.47
C GLN A 116 18.17 4.00 -32.99
N VAL A 117 18.69 5.03 -32.35
CA VAL A 117 20.02 5.00 -31.75
C VAL A 117 19.92 4.25 -30.42
N LYS A 118 20.73 3.22 -30.25
CA LYS A 118 20.81 2.49 -28.97
C LYS A 118 21.16 3.48 -27.84
N PRO A 119 20.43 3.54 -26.74
CA PRO A 119 20.73 4.41 -25.61
C PRO A 119 22.15 4.10 -25.09
N ALA A 120 22.87 5.13 -24.67
CA ALA A 120 24.21 4.99 -24.11
C ALA A 120 24.15 4.10 -22.84
N PRO A 121 25.13 3.20 -22.64
CA PRO A 121 25.16 2.34 -21.47
C PRO A 121 25.37 3.18 -20.19
N THR A 122 24.54 2.89 -19.16
CA THR A 122 24.50 3.68 -17.92
C THR A 122 25.44 3.14 -16.85
N THR A 123 25.78 1.82 -16.90
CA THR A 123 26.56 1.17 -15.84
C THR A 123 27.56 0.13 -16.37
N GLY A 124 28.55 -0.21 -15.52
CA GLY A 124 29.50 -1.29 -15.70
C GLY A 124 30.52 -1.08 -16.83
N TRP A 125 31.19 -2.18 -17.24
CA TRP A 125 32.25 -2.17 -18.27
C TRP A 125 31.81 -1.59 -19.61
N ARG A 126 30.52 -1.71 -19.94
CA ARG A 126 29.94 -1.17 -21.19
C ARG A 126 29.98 0.37 -21.18
N LYS A 127 29.73 1.01 -20.03
CA LYS A 127 29.89 2.46 -19.87
C LYS A 127 31.36 2.86 -19.99
N ALA A 128 32.25 2.11 -19.34
CA ALA A 128 33.69 2.35 -19.45
C ALA A 128 34.17 2.26 -20.90
N LEU A 129 33.76 1.21 -21.63
CA LEU A 129 34.10 1.04 -23.06
C LEU A 129 33.55 2.21 -23.91
N TYR A 130 32.30 2.62 -23.66
CA TYR A 130 31.69 3.74 -24.36
C TYR A 130 32.44 5.05 -24.12
N GLN A 131 32.88 5.30 -22.89
CA GLN A 131 33.66 6.48 -22.52
C GLN A 131 35.09 6.43 -23.10
N LEU A 132 35.80 5.29 -22.95
CA LEU A 132 37.15 5.08 -23.45
C LEU A 132 37.22 5.12 -24.99
N SER A 133 36.19 4.68 -25.68
CA SER A 133 36.12 4.76 -27.15
C SER A 133 35.71 6.14 -27.67
N GLY A 134 35.69 7.18 -26.85
CA GLY A 134 35.24 8.49 -27.28
C GLY A 134 33.78 8.52 -27.76
N ARG A 135 32.94 7.64 -27.23
CA ARG A 135 31.52 7.44 -27.60
C ARG A 135 31.26 6.78 -28.95
N TYR A 136 32.31 6.27 -29.64
CA TYR A 136 32.16 5.59 -30.94
C TYR A 136 31.57 4.17 -30.81
N ILE A 137 31.89 3.44 -29.74
CA ILE A 137 31.41 2.07 -29.54
C ILE A 137 30.25 2.05 -28.54
N ASN A 138 29.01 2.05 -29.04
CA ASN A 138 27.81 1.96 -28.23
C ASN A 138 27.25 0.52 -28.23
N VAL A 139 27.60 -0.26 -27.20
CA VAL A 139 27.11 -1.65 -27.01
C VAL A 139 25.68 -1.67 -26.46
N GLY A 140 25.15 -0.52 -26.01
CA GLY A 140 23.85 -0.41 -25.36
C GLY A 140 23.80 -0.98 -23.93
N ASN A 141 22.64 -0.88 -23.30
CA ASN A 141 22.41 -1.39 -21.96
C ASN A 141 22.40 -2.93 -21.91
N SER A 142 22.78 -3.51 -20.78
CA SER A 142 22.60 -4.95 -20.56
C SER A 142 21.10 -5.30 -20.42
N ALA A 143 20.72 -6.57 -20.66
CA ALA A 143 19.33 -7.02 -20.47
C ALA A 143 18.82 -6.75 -19.05
N LYS A 144 19.68 -6.88 -18.02
CA LYS A 144 19.36 -6.55 -16.63
C LYS A 144 19.09 -5.05 -16.45
N GLU A 145 19.89 -4.21 -17.08
CA GLU A 145 19.71 -2.75 -17.00
C GLU A 145 18.47 -2.29 -17.78
N GLN A 146 18.22 -2.86 -18.93
CA GLN A 146 16.98 -2.62 -19.69
C GLN A 146 15.75 -2.99 -18.86
N ARG A 147 15.77 -4.16 -18.21
CA ARG A 147 14.69 -4.59 -17.30
C ARG A 147 14.48 -3.61 -16.17
N ARG A 148 15.58 -3.13 -15.55
CA ARG A 148 15.51 -2.14 -14.47
C ARG A 148 14.90 -0.81 -14.95
N ILE A 149 15.32 -0.33 -16.12
CA ILE A 149 14.77 0.89 -16.74
C ILE A 149 13.27 0.74 -16.98
N GLU A 150 12.84 -0.41 -17.52
CA GLU A 150 11.43 -0.67 -17.78
C GLU A 150 10.60 -0.73 -16.49
N LEU A 151 11.08 -1.42 -15.46
CA LEU A 151 10.41 -1.44 -14.16
C LEU A 151 10.33 -0.03 -13.54
N THR A 152 11.41 0.76 -13.64
CA THR A 152 11.42 2.14 -13.16
C THR A 152 10.41 3.00 -13.93
N LYS A 153 10.27 2.79 -15.24
CA LYS A 153 9.28 3.48 -16.07
C LYS A 153 7.84 3.11 -15.64
N GLN A 154 7.59 1.83 -15.35
CA GLN A 154 6.29 1.39 -14.82
C GLN A 154 5.96 2.06 -13.48
N VAL A 155 6.93 2.15 -12.56
CA VAL A 155 6.74 2.82 -11.27
C VAL A 155 6.44 4.32 -11.45
N ASN A 156 7.06 4.95 -12.46
CA ASN A 156 6.94 6.39 -12.73
C ASN A 156 5.76 6.76 -13.66
N GLN A 157 4.89 5.80 -14.01
CA GLN A 157 3.73 6.17 -14.83
C GLN A 157 2.84 7.20 -14.10
N PRO A 158 2.22 8.14 -14.84
CA PRO A 158 1.41 9.19 -14.24
C PRO A 158 0.21 8.60 -13.50
N LEU A 159 -0.09 9.15 -12.32
CA LEU A 159 -1.31 8.89 -11.57
C LEU A 159 -2.25 10.09 -11.69
N GLN A 160 -3.55 9.83 -11.82
CA GLN A 160 -4.60 10.82 -11.67
C GLN A 160 -5.25 10.63 -10.30
N GLY A 161 -5.08 11.62 -9.43
CA GLY A 161 -5.56 11.53 -8.04
C GLY A 161 -4.63 10.72 -7.14
N CYS A 162 -5.18 10.26 -6.04
CA CYS A 162 -4.50 9.46 -5.03
C CYS A 162 -4.75 7.96 -5.27
N TYR A 163 -3.73 7.13 -5.11
CA TYR A 163 -3.84 5.66 -5.18
C TYR A 163 -3.58 5.07 -3.80
N LYS A 164 -4.58 4.36 -3.27
CA LYS A 164 -4.61 3.83 -1.90
C LYS A 164 -4.27 2.34 -1.88
N ILE A 165 -3.23 1.96 -1.15
CA ILE A 165 -2.70 0.60 -1.08
C ILE A 165 -2.82 0.10 0.35
N ALA A 166 -3.62 -0.94 0.60
CA ALA A 166 -3.68 -1.59 1.91
C ALA A 166 -2.73 -2.79 1.98
N LEU A 167 -1.92 -2.87 3.05
CA LEU A 167 -1.04 -4.00 3.30
C LEU A 167 -1.61 -4.86 4.43
N LEU A 168 -1.93 -6.12 4.13
CA LEU A 168 -2.63 -7.04 5.02
C LEU A 168 -1.81 -8.27 5.37
N SER A 169 -2.03 -8.80 6.58
CA SER A 169 -1.52 -10.09 7.02
C SER A 169 -2.25 -10.52 8.30
N LEU A 170 -2.79 -11.72 8.34
CA LEU A 170 -3.40 -12.30 9.56
C LEU A 170 -2.37 -12.79 10.58
N LYS A 171 -1.11 -12.84 10.20
CA LYS A 171 -0.03 -13.34 11.08
C LYS A 171 0.96 -12.24 11.40
N GLY A 172 1.24 -12.07 12.70
CA GLY A 172 2.31 -11.20 13.15
C GLY A 172 3.70 -11.71 12.73
N GLY A 173 4.67 -10.82 12.54
CA GLY A 173 6.06 -11.15 12.25
C GLY A 173 6.36 -11.65 10.84
N VAL A 174 5.44 -11.54 9.88
CA VAL A 174 5.70 -11.87 8.46
C VAL A 174 6.39 -10.75 7.69
N GLY A 175 6.62 -9.61 8.32
CA GLY A 175 7.30 -8.46 7.73
C GLY A 175 6.35 -7.48 7.03
N LYS A 176 5.08 -7.37 7.42
CA LYS A 176 4.10 -6.44 6.84
C LYS A 176 4.59 -4.99 6.96
N THR A 177 4.83 -4.47 8.15
CA THR A 177 5.34 -3.10 8.39
C THR A 177 6.66 -2.83 7.67
N THR A 178 7.56 -3.82 7.62
CA THR A 178 8.82 -3.74 6.87
C THR A 178 8.55 -3.63 5.36
N THR A 179 7.57 -4.38 4.85
CA THR A 179 7.14 -4.29 3.44
C THR A 179 6.51 -2.94 3.15
N THR A 180 5.66 -2.42 4.04
CA THR A 180 5.06 -1.08 3.92
C THR A 180 6.13 -0.01 3.80
N ALA A 181 7.09 0.00 4.73
CA ALA A 181 8.17 0.99 4.75
C ALA A 181 9.11 0.87 3.52
N THR A 182 9.48 -0.35 3.12
CA THR A 182 10.36 -0.57 1.96
C THR A 182 9.69 -0.29 0.63
N LEU A 183 8.43 -0.70 0.45
CA LEU A 183 7.64 -0.41 -0.75
C LEU A 183 7.38 1.09 -0.87
N GLY A 184 6.95 1.74 0.21
CA GLY A 184 6.72 3.18 0.27
C GLY A 184 7.99 3.98 -0.02
N SER A 185 9.14 3.61 0.59
CA SER A 185 10.45 4.22 0.31
C SER A 185 10.88 4.00 -1.14
N THR A 186 10.59 2.83 -1.73
CA THR A 186 10.89 2.56 -3.14
C THR A 186 10.06 3.47 -4.06
N PHE A 187 8.76 3.60 -3.82
CA PHE A 187 7.92 4.54 -4.56
C PHE A 187 8.42 5.98 -4.41
N ALA A 188 8.60 6.44 -3.17
CA ALA A 188 9.01 7.81 -2.88
C ALA A 188 10.40 8.18 -3.45
N SER A 189 11.34 7.22 -3.53
CA SER A 189 12.67 7.43 -4.10
C SER A 189 12.67 7.55 -5.62
N LEU A 190 11.71 6.88 -6.29
CA LEU A 190 11.66 6.81 -7.76
C LEU A 190 10.70 7.84 -8.35
N ARG A 191 9.56 8.08 -7.69
CA ARG A 191 8.54 9.02 -8.16
C ARG A 191 8.87 10.45 -7.75
N GLY A 192 8.40 11.41 -8.56
CA GLY A 192 8.55 12.85 -8.25
C GLY A 192 7.47 13.38 -7.31
N ASP A 193 6.35 12.66 -7.18
CA ASP A 193 5.21 13.00 -6.33
C ASP A 193 5.38 12.51 -4.88
N ARG A 194 4.43 12.86 -4.01
CA ARG A 194 4.48 12.58 -2.58
C ARG A 194 3.86 11.22 -2.26
N VAL A 195 4.54 10.49 -1.39
CA VAL A 195 4.12 9.16 -0.91
C VAL A 195 4.10 9.16 0.61
N ILE A 196 3.00 8.71 1.19
CA ILE A 196 2.83 8.56 2.64
C ILE A 196 2.46 7.15 3.01
N ALA A 197 2.90 6.70 4.18
CA ALA A 197 2.43 5.49 4.81
C ALA A 197 1.76 5.83 6.14
N VAL A 198 0.56 5.28 6.36
CA VAL A 198 -0.25 5.45 7.57
C VAL A 198 -0.19 4.18 8.38
N ASP A 199 0.14 4.32 9.66
CA ASP A 199 0.07 3.22 10.61
C ASP A 199 -1.37 3.09 11.14
N ALA A 200 -2.09 2.09 10.66
CA ALA A 200 -3.45 1.75 11.07
C ALA A 200 -3.49 0.47 11.91
N ASN A 201 -2.41 0.17 12.64
CA ASN A 201 -2.36 -0.99 13.52
C ASN A 201 -2.98 -0.66 14.89
N PRO A 202 -4.12 -1.30 15.26
CA PRO A 202 -4.80 -1.02 16.53
C PRO A 202 -4.04 -1.53 17.76
N ASP A 203 -3.15 -2.53 17.62
CA ASP A 203 -2.45 -3.11 18.77
C ASP A 203 -1.32 -2.20 19.27
N ARG A 204 -0.38 -1.93 18.44
CA ARG A 204 0.73 -1.01 18.66
C ARG A 204 1.41 -0.71 17.33
N GLY A 205 1.36 0.52 16.89
CA GLY A 205 2.05 0.93 15.68
C GLY A 205 3.57 0.82 15.80
N THR A 206 4.19 0.30 14.76
CA THR A 206 5.65 0.16 14.67
C THR A 206 6.21 0.76 13.38
N LEU A 207 5.37 1.35 12.54
CA LEU A 207 5.78 1.91 11.27
C LEU A 207 6.72 3.11 11.44
N SER A 208 6.46 3.97 12.43
CA SER A 208 7.31 5.11 12.77
C SER A 208 8.73 4.72 13.19
N GLN A 209 8.93 3.49 13.68
CA GLN A 209 10.25 2.97 14.05
C GLN A 209 11.10 2.55 12.82
N LYS A 210 10.51 2.58 11.62
CA LYS A 210 11.19 2.18 10.36
C LYS A 210 11.85 3.36 9.65
N ILE A 211 11.67 4.56 10.15
CA ILE A 211 12.26 5.79 9.63
C ILE A 211 12.76 6.68 10.79
N PRO A 212 13.64 7.65 10.54
CA PRO A 212 14.01 8.64 11.56
C PRO A 212 12.79 9.38 12.07
N LEU A 213 12.64 9.45 13.39
CA LEU A 213 11.54 10.16 14.05
C LEU A 213 11.81 11.67 14.07
N GLU A 214 10.97 12.45 13.41
CA GLU A 214 11.06 13.92 13.37
C GLU A 214 10.02 14.59 14.24
N THR A 215 8.87 13.94 14.48
CA THR A 215 7.78 14.45 15.30
C THR A 215 7.15 13.33 16.13
N PRO A 216 6.70 13.60 17.36
CA PRO A 216 5.91 12.65 18.14
C PRO A 216 4.42 12.67 17.76
N ALA A 217 4.01 13.50 16.81
CA ALA A 217 2.62 13.62 16.40
C ALA A 217 2.10 12.30 15.79
N THR A 218 0.82 12.04 16.01
CA THR A 218 0.12 10.82 15.59
C THR A 218 -1.10 11.18 14.73
N VAL A 219 -1.75 10.17 14.17
CA VAL A 219 -3.03 10.31 13.45
C VAL A 219 -4.04 11.08 14.29
N ARG A 220 -4.10 10.84 15.59
CA ARG A 220 -5.02 11.51 16.51
C ARG A 220 -4.76 13.03 16.61
N ASN A 221 -3.49 13.42 16.62
CA ASN A 221 -3.14 14.84 16.62
C ASN A 221 -3.58 15.50 15.31
N LEU A 222 -3.36 14.85 14.19
CA LEU A 222 -3.80 15.30 12.86
C LEU A 222 -5.32 15.49 12.82
N LEU A 223 -6.10 14.50 13.30
CA LEU A 223 -7.57 14.56 13.33
C LEU A 223 -8.12 15.63 14.27
N ARG A 224 -7.49 15.83 15.43
CA ARG A 224 -7.87 16.89 16.36
C ARG A 224 -7.76 18.27 15.73
N ASP A 225 -6.72 18.48 14.94
CA ASP A 225 -6.38 19.77 14.35
C ASP A 225 -6.85 19.89 12.88
N GLU A 226 -7.71 18.95 12.41
CA GLU A 226 -8.19 18.81 11.03
C GLU A 226 -8.67 20.13 10.39
N GLN A 227 -9.43 20.94 11.15
CA GLN A 227 -10.00 22.20 10.66
C GLN A 227 -8.94 23.26 10.37
N SER A 228 -7.74 23.13 10.90
CA SER A 228 -6.62 24.05 10.70
C SER A 228 -5.69 23.64 9.55
N ILE A 229 -5.93 22.47 8.95
CA ILE A 229 -5.06 21.89 7.91
C ILE A 229 -5.58 22.29 6.54
N GLU A 230 -4.91 23.27 5.93
CA GLU A 230 -5.23 23.78 4.59
C GLU A 230 -4.17 23.46 3.54
N LYS A 231 -2.91 23.30 3.96
CA LYS A 231 -1.76 23.17 3.08
C LYS A 231 -0.95 21.91 3.40
N TYR A 232 -0.18 21.49 2.43
CA TYR A 232 0.75 20.38 2.63
C TYR A 232 1.72 20.59 3.80
N SER A 233 2.22 21.83 4.00
CA SER A 233 3.10 22.16 5.12
C SER A 233 2.47 21.87 6.48
N ASP A 234 1.15 21.99 6.58
CA ASP A 234 0.43 21.76 7.82
C ASP A 234 0.39 20.26 8.11
N VAL A 235 0.01 19.42 7.12
CA VAL A 235 0.09 17.95 7.25
C VAL A 235 1.51 17.48 7.54
N ARG A 236 2.52 18.08 6.89
CA ARG A 236 3.93 17.71 7.05
C ARG A 236 4.43 17.85 8.50
N SER A 237 3.83 18.72 9.29
CA SER A 237 4.19 18.90 10.73
C SER A 237 3.79 17.69 11.60
N TYR A 238 2.87 16.83 11.11
CA TYR A 238 2.42 15.59 11.78
C TYR A 238 3.11 14.33 11.27
N THR A 239 3.96 14.44 10.25
CA THR A 239 4.63 13.28 9.65
C THR A 239 6.13 13.31 9.92
N SER A 240 6.74 12.12 9.99
CA SER A 240 8.19 11.97 9.93
C SER A 240 8.59 11.52 8.52
N GLN A 241 9.75 11.96 8.01
CA GLN A 241 10.17 11.66 6.64
C GLN A 241 11.49 10.88 6.61
N SER A 242 11.51 9.80 5.83
CA SER A 242 12.72 9.03 5.58
C SER A 242 13.68 9.76 4.63
N ARG A 243 14.95 9.36 4.60
CA ARG A 243 15.94 9.83 3.60
C ARG A 243 15.50 9.59 2.15
N HIS A 244 14.59 8.64 1.94
CA HIS A 244 14.01 8.28 0.65
C HIS A 244 12.72 9.03 0.34
N ARG A 245 12.39 10.07 1.11
CA ARG A 245 11.21 10.92 0.98
C ARG A 245 9.87 10.23 1.29
N LEU A 246 9.87 9.00 1.80
CA LEU A 246 8.66 8.41 2.36
C LEU A 246 8.28 9.18 3.60
N GLU A 247 7.06 9.67 3.67
CA GLU A 247 6.47 10.19 4.88
C GLU A 247 5.70 9.12 5.63
N VAL A 248 5.72 9.19 6.94
CA VAL A 248 5.00 8.26 7.82
C VAL A 248 4.18 9.06 8.81
N LEU A 249 2.88 8.76 8.85
CA LEU A 249 1.96 9.21 9.87
C LEU A 249 1.82 8.09 10.90
N ALA A 250 2.31 8.35 12.12
CA ALA A 250 2.35 7.36 13.19
C ALA A 250 0.98 7.13 13.83
N SER A 251 0.71 5.90 14.29
CA SER A 251 -0.37 5.64 15.24
C SER A 251 0.06 5.99 16.68
N ASP A 252 -0.90 5.94 17.60
CA ASP A 252 -0.61 6.14 19.01
C ASP A 252 0.26 4.99 19.57
N SER A 253 1.10 5.31 20.54
CA SER A 253 1.97 4.32 21.18
C SER A 253 1.24 3.55 22.30
N ASP A 254 0.14 4.09 22.81
CA ASP A 254 -0.72 3.44 23.81
C ASP A 254 -1.72 2.53 23.10
N PRO A 255 -1.70 1.20 23.35
CA PRO A 255 -2.62 0.27 22.72
C PRO A 255 -4.09 0.60 22.97
N ALA A 256 -4.47 1.08 24.17
CA ALA A 256 -5.85 1.43 24.48
C ALA A 256 -6.33 2.62 23.63
N VAL A 257 -5.43 3.52 23.26
CA VAL A 257 -5.70 4.67 22.41
C VAL A 257 -5.70 4.26 20.94
N SER A 258 -4.78 3.39 20.52
CA SER A 258 -4.73 2.84 19.17
C SER A 258 -5.95 1.97 18.83
N GLU A 259 -6.47 1.18 19.79
CA GLU A 259 -7.68 0.37 19.61
C GLU A 259 -8.93 1.24 19.36
N ALA A 260 -8.93 2.48 19.84
CA ALA A 260 -10.00 3.45 19.60
C ALA A 260 -9.97 4.10 18.19
N PHE A 261 -9.01 3.75 17.33
CA PHE A 261 -8.95 4.26 15.95
C PHE A 261 -10.08 3.64 15.10
N SER A 262 -11.12 4.43 14.89
CA SER A 262 -12.37 3.97 14.28
C SER A 262 -12.35 3.98 12.75
N ALA A 263 -13.40 3.44 12.15
CA ALA A 263 -13.67 3.53 10.71
C ALA A 263 -13.77 5.00 10.23
N ASP A 264 -14.48 5.85 11.00
CA ASP A 264 -14.62 7.28 10.70
C ASP A 264 -13.28 8.00 10.78
N ASP A 265 -12.46 7.72 11.80
CA ASP A 265 -11.12 8.31 11.94
C ASP A 265 -10.22 7.96 10.74
N TYR A 266 -10.29 6.70 10.27
CA TYR A 266 -9.55 6.28 9.08
C TYR A 266 -10.02 7.04 7.83
N SER A 267 -11.32 7.06 7.57
CA SER A 267 -11.88 7.71 6.37
C SER A 267 -11.55 9.21 6.35
N ARG A 268 -11.70 9.92 7.47
CA ARG A 268 -11.31 11.33 7.60
C ARG A 268 -9.83 11.55 7.36
N THR A 269 -8.98 10.67 7.92
CA THR A 269 -7.53 10.73 7.73
C THR A 269 -7.18 10.60 6.25
N VAL A 270 -7.70 9.57 5.58
CA VAL A 270 -7.38 9.31 4.16
C VAL A 270 -7.95 10.40 3.27
N THR A 271 -9.17 10.87 3.50
CA THR A 271 -9.78 12.02 2.78
C THR A 271 -8.94 13.29 2.88
N MET A 272 -8.28 13.50 4.02
CA MET A 272 -7.36 14.63 4.18
C MET A 272 -6.07 14.40 3.40
N LEU A 273 -5.48 13.19 3.51
CA LEU A 273 -4.19 12.86 2.90
C LEU A 273 -4.26 12.83 1.38
N GLU A 274 -5.36 12.37 0.78
CA GLU A 274 -5.52 12.27 -0.68
C GLU A 274 -5.46 13.64 -1.38
N LYS A 275 -5.68 14.74 -0.66
CA LYS A 275 -5.51 16.10 -1.18
C LYS A 275 -4.05 16.47 -1.44
N PHE A 276 -3.11 15.80 -0.78
CA PHE A 276 -1.69 16.19 -0.77
C PHE A 276 -0.73 15.11 -1.28
N TYR A 277 -1.16 13.84 -1.29
CA TYR A 277 -0.33 12.68 -1.64
C TYR A 277 -0.90 11.93 -2.83
N SER A 278 -0.02 11.48 -3.72
CA SER A 278 -0.40 10.66 -4.87
C SER A 278 -0.49 9.16 -4.53
N ILE A 279 0.19 8.72 -3.48
CA ILE A 279 0.12 7.34 -2.99
C ILE A 279 0.01 7.37 -1.47
N VAL A 280 -1.00 6.64 -0.96
CA VAL A 280 -1.19 6.36 0.46
C VAL A 280 -1.06 4.85 0.67
N LEU A 281 -0.10 4.43 1.49
CA LEU A 281 0.04 3.04 1.94
C LEU A 281 -0.53 2.92 3.35
N THR A 282 -1.40 1.95 3.59
CA THR A 282 -1.95 1.68 4.93
C THR A 282 -1.35 0.40 5.50
N ASP A 283 -0.58 0.53 6.58
CA ASP A 283 -0.06 -0.61 7.35
C ASP A 283 -1.14 -1.10 8.31
N CYS A 284 -1.93 -2.09 7.89
CA CYS A 284 -3.07 -2.59 8.66
C CYS A 284 -2.62 -3.42 9.87
N GLY A 285 -3.49 -3.56 10.86
CA GLY A 285 -3.32 -4.55 11.93
C GLY A 285 -3.39 -5.99 11.45
N THR A 286 -3.29 -6.94 12.37
CA THR A 286 -3.46 -8.37 12.11
C THR A 286 -4.92 -8.82 12.24
N GLY A 287 -5.80 -7.99 12.82
CA GLY A 287 -7.22 -8.28 13.06
C GLY A 287 -8.11 -7.82 11.91
N LEU A 288 -8.70 -8.75 11.15
CA LEU A 288 -9.65 -8.41 10.08
C LEU A 288 -11.01 -7.91 10.60
N MET A 289 -11.32 -8.14 11.88
CA MET A 289 -12.61 -7.77 12.49
C MET A 289 -12.61 -6.37 13.13
N HIS A 290 -11.49 -5.65 13.06
CA HIS A 290 -11.43 -4.29 13.58
C HIS A 290 -12.30 -3.34 12.74
N SER A 291 -12.98 -2.38 13.38
CA SER A 291 -13.94 -1.49 12.70
C SER A 291 -13.35 -0.71 11.52
N ALA A 292 -12.10 -0.26 11.65
CA ALA A 292 -11.42 0.44 10.57
C ALA A 292 -11.10 -0.47 9.35
N MET A 293 -11.01 -1.79 9.53
CA MET A 293 -10.59 -2.71 8.46
C MET A 293 -11.57 -2.72 7.29
N GLN A 294 -12.87 -2.70 7.57
CA GLN A 294 -13.89 -2.65 6.53
C GLN A 294 -13.71 -1.40 5.67
N THR A 295 -13.59 -0.23 6.29
CA THR A 295 -13.38 1.04 5.57
C THR A 295 -12.07 1.05 4.80
N ILE A 296 -10.98 0.49 5.36
CA ILE A 296 -9.70 0.33 4.66
C ILE A 296 -9.88 -0.48 3.37
N LEU A 297 -10.63 -1.59 3.43
CA LEU A 297 -10.87 -2.45 2.27
C LEU A 297 -11.80 -1.81 1.23
N GLU A 298 -12.80 -1.06 1.67
CA GLU A 298 -13.74 -0.34 0.80
C GLU A 298 -13.05 0.83 0.07
N GLU A 299 -12.09 1.49 0.70
CA GLU A 299 -11.38 2.63 0.13
C GLU A 299 -10.09 2.26 -0.61
N ALA A 300 -9.59 1.02 -0.47
CA ALA A 300 -8.35 0.60 -1.11
C ALA A 300 -8.51 0.36 -2.61
N ASP A 301 -7.62 0.95 -3.41
CA ASP A 301 -7.50 0.68 -4.84
C ASP A 301 -6.78 -0.64 -5.11
N ALA A 302 -5.85 -1.04 -4.22
CA ALA A 302 -5.11 -2.28 -4.33
C ALA A 302 -4.77 -2.89 -2.96
N LEU A 303 -4.62 -4.23 -2.94
CA LEU A 303 -4.14 -4.97 -1.79
C LEU A 303 -2.74 -5.54 -2.02
N VAL A 304 -1.93 -5.50 -0.97
CA VAL A 304 -0.69 -6.26 -0.85
C VAL A 304 -0.85 -7.25 0.32
N VAL A 305 -0.97 -8.54 0.01
CA VAL A 305 -1.12 -9.60 1.00
C VAL A 305 0.25 -10.13 1.36
N VAL A 306 0.68 -9.90 2.61
CA VAL A 306 2.04 -10.24 3.06
C VAL A 306 2.06 -11.59 3.77
N SER A 307 2.91 -12.49 3.28
CA SER A 307 3.16 -13.83 3.83
C SER A 307 4.65 -13.97 4.16
N SER A 308 4.99 -14.92 5.00
CA SER A 308 6.36 -15.41 5.14
C SER A 308 6.57 -16.70 4.36
N GLY A 309 7.82 -16.99 4.00
CA GLY A 309 8.22 -18.25 3.34
C GLY A 309 8.13 -19.49 4.26
N SER A 310 7.18 -19.52 5.21
CA SER A 310 6.89 -20.66 6.08
C SER A 310 5.53 -21.26 5.75
N VAL A 311 5.31 -22.54 6.08
CA VAL A 311 4.00 -23.21 5.90
C VAL A 311 2.89 -22.44 6.60
N ASP A 312 3.14 -22.03 7.84
CA ASP A 312 2.19 -21.24 8.62
C ASP A 312 1.88 -19.87 8.01
N GLY A 313 2.93 -19.18 7.50
CA GLY A 313 2.75 -17.90 6.80
C GLY A 313 1.87 -18.04 5.55
N ALA A 314 2.15 -19.08 4.74
CA ALA A 314 1.36 -19.37 3.55
C ALA A 314 -0.10 -19.71 3.88
N ARG A 315 -0.35 -20.56 4.91
CA ARG A 315 -1.71 -20.89 5.37
C ARG A 315 -2.44 -19.67 5.88
N SER A 316 -1.79 -18.82 6.67
CA SER A 316 -2.39 -17.60 7.19
C SER A 316 -2.75 -16.62 6.06
N ALA A 317 -1.88 -16.42 5.07
CA ALA A 317 -2.17 -15.58 3.93
C ALA A 317 -3.29 -16.16 3.05
N SER A 318 -3.35 -17.49 2.87
CA SER A 318 -4.47 -18.15 2.19
C SER A 318 -5.78 -17.91 2.93
N ALA A 319 -5.81 -18.06 4.27
CA ALA A 319 -6.97 -17.76 5.08
C ALA A 319 -7.39 -16.27 5.00
N THR A 320 -6.43 -15.35 4.85
CA THR A 320 -6.74 -13.93 4.57
C THR A 320 -7.52 -13.79 3.27
N LEU A 321 -7.05 -14.44 2.19
CA LEU A 321 -7.71 -14.39 0.89
C LEU A 321 -9.09 -15.05 0.94
N ASP A 322 -9.24 -16.20 1.66
CA ASP A 322 -10.51 -16.87 1.83
C ASP A 322 -11.54 -15.99 2.56
N TRP A 323 -11.08 -15.30 3.60
CA TRP A 323 -11.92 -14.36 4.34
C TRP A 323 -12.39 -13.19 3.45
N LEU A 324 -11.47 -12.59 2.68
CA LEU A 324 -11.78 -11.50 1.76
C LEU A 324 -12.81 -11.94 0.69
N ASP A 325 -12.63 -13.11 0.10
CA ASP A 325 -13.56 -13.67 -0.89
C ASP A 325 -14.96 -13.90 -0.30
N ALA A 326 -15.02 -14.40 0.95
CA ALA A 326 -16.27 -14.65 1.66
C ALA A 326 -17.03 -13.38 2.05
N HIS A 327 -16.31 -12.25 2.20
CA HIS A 327 -16.88 -10.96 2.59
C HIS A 327 -17.08 -9.99 1.39
N GLY A 328 -17.04 -10.48 0.17
CA GLY A 328 -17.40 -9.71 -1.02
C GLY A 328 -16.23 -8.95 -1.69
N TYR A 329 -14.99 -9.09 -1.21
CA TYR A 329 -13.81 -8.40 -1.74
C TYR A 329 -13.09 -9.17 -2.86
N ARG A 330 -13.78 -10.06 -3.57
CA ARG A 330 -13.19 -10.92 -4.63
C ARG A 330 -12.48 -10.13 -5.72
N GLU A 331 -13.04 -8.99 -6.15
CA GLU A 331 -12.42 -8.16 -7.16
C GLU A 331 -11.08 -7.59 -6.65
N LEU A 332 -11.05 -7.09 -5.43
CA LEU A 332 -9.86 -6.57 -4.78
C LEU A 332 -8.80 -7.68 -4.60
N VAL A 333 -9.20 -8.91 -4.26
CA VAL A 333 -8.32 -10.08 -4.21
C VAL A 333 -7.73 -10.39 -5.57
N SER A 334 -8.53 -10.41 -6.63
CA SER A 334 -8.08 -10.72 -8.00
C SER A 334 -7.04 -9.71 -8.54
N ARG A 335 -7.09 -8.46 -8.06
CA ARG A 335 -6.15 -7.38 -8.38
C ARG A 335 -4.95 -7.32 -7.44
N SER A 336 -4.97 -8.07 -6.33
CA SER A 336 -3.95 -8.01 -5.28
C SER A 336 -2.57 -8.51 -5.74
N VAL A 337 -1.56 -8.12 -4.98
CA VAL A 337 -0.19 -8.63 -5.09
C VAL A 337 0.14 -9.41 -3.82
N ALA A 338 0.48 -10.68 -3.94
CA ALA A 338 0.99 -11.46 -2.82
C ALA A 338 2.51 -11.26 -2.68
N VAL A 339 2.96 -10.98 -1.46
CA VAL A 339 4.38 -10.83 -1.11
C VAL A 339 4.78 -11.97 -0.18
N VAL A 340 5.77 -12.75 -0.58
CA VAL A 340 6.36 -13.81 0.25
C VAL A 340 7.73 -13.36 0.73
N ASN A 341 7.83 -13.01 2.00
CA ASN A 341 9.06 -12.56 2.62
C ASN A 341 9.90 -13.73 3.13
N ALA A 342 11.18 -13.77 2.78
CA ALA A 342 12.15 -14.65 3.41
C ALA A 342 12.66 -13.99 4.71
N VAL A 343 11.93 -14.19 5.81
CA VAL A 343 12.24 -13.60 7.13
C VAL A 343 13.43 -14.28 7.84
N ARG A 344 13.97 -15.37 7.28
CA ARG A 344 15.12 -16.10 7.82
C ARG A 344 16.04 -16.56 6.68
N PRO A 345 17.37 -16.71 6.95
CA PRO A 345 18.34 -17.05 5.90
C PRO A 345 18.12 -18.42 5.22
N ARG A 346 17.50 -19.36 5.94
CA ARG A 346 17.26 -20.73 5.46
C ARG A 346 15.94 -21.25 6.00
N SER A 347 14.89 -21.13 5.25
CA SER A 347 13.63 -21.86 5.47
C SER A 347 13.59 -23.16 4.61
N GLY A 348 14.70 -23.88 4.56
CA GLY A 348 15.07 -24.91 3.59
C GLY A 348 14.16 -26.15 3.48
N LYS A 349 12.99 -26.20 4.13
CA LYS A 349 12.04 -27.32 4.03
C LYS A 349 10.73 -26.93 3.32
N VAL A 350 10.52 -25.66 2.99
CA VAL A 350 9.31 -25.19 2.31
C VAL A 350 9.59 -25.11 0.81
N ASP A 351 8.74 -25.75 0.03
CA ASP A 351 8.72 -25.66 -1.42
C ASP A 351 8.13 -24.28 -1.83
N LEU A 352 8.97 -23.25 -1.87
CA LEU A 352 8.57 -21.89 -2.24
C LEU A 352 7.91 -21.81 -3.62
N PRO A 353 8.38 -22.54 -4.67
CA PRO A 353 7.65 -22.61 -5.94
C PRO A 353 6.19 -22.99 -5.81
N LYS A 354 5.85 -24.01 -4.98
CA LYS A 354 4.44 -24.39 -4.74
C LYS A 354 3.65 -23.32 -4.00
N VAL A 355 4.28 -22.59 -3.08
CA VAL A 355 3.64 -21.45 -2.40
C VAL A 355 3.34 -20.33 -3.39
N VAL A 356 4.26 -20.04 -4.30
CA VAL A 356 4.08 -19.05 -5.36
C VAL A 356 2.94 -19.47 -6.29
N GLU A 357 2.98 -20.71 -6.81
CA GLU A 357 1.94 -21.26 -7.68
C GLU A 357 0.54 -21.19 -7.05
N HIS A 358 0.43 -21.51 -5.74
CA HIS A 358 -0.82 -21.41 -5.01
C HIS A 358 -1.38 -19.97 -4.99
N PHE A 359 -0.53 -18.97 -4.75
CA PHE A 359 -0.98 -17.57 -4.75
C PHE A 359 -1.21 -17.00 -6.14
N GLU A 360 -0.50 -17.48 -7.18
CA GLU A 360 -0.70 -17.06 -8.57
C GLU A 360 -2.09 -17.45 -9.12
N GLN A 361 -2.74 -18.45 -8.52
CA GLN A 361 -4.11 -18.84 -8.88
C GLN A 361 -5.17 -17.87 -8.35
N ARG A 362 -4.83 -17.02 -7.37
CA ARG A 362 -5.78 -16.16 -6.66
C ARG A 362 -5.46 -14.67 -6.76
N CYS A 363 -4.19 -14.35 -6.73
CA CYS A 363 -3.70 -12.98 -6.78
C CYS A 363 -3.19 -12.66 -8.19
N ARG A 364 -3.27 -11.39 -8.58
CA ARG A 364 -2.78 -10.94 -9.88
C ARG A 364 -1.29 -11.23 -10.10
N LEU A 365 -0.48 -11.03 -9.09
CA LEU A 365 0.97 -11.25 -9.14
C LEU A 365 1.49 -11.72 -7.77
N VAL A 366 2.59 -12.48 -7.81
CA VAL A 366 3.32 -12.90 -6.61
C VAL A 366 4.75 -12.36 -6.67
N ARG A 367 5.27 -11.86 -5.57
CA ARG A 367 6.65 -11.36 -5.46
C ARG A 367 7.36 -11.95 -4.24
N LEU A 368 8.60 -12.41 -4.45
CA LEU A 368 9.46 -12.94 -3.40
C LEU A 368 10.46 -11.86 -2.98
N ILE A 369 10.47 -11.54 -1.69
CA ILE A 369 11.49 -10.66 -1.11
C ILE A 369 12.53 -11.54 -0.41
N PRO A 370 13.77 -11.55 -0.87
CA PRO A 370 14.81 -12.37 -0.29
C PRO A 370 15.19 -11.87 1.11
N PHE A 371 15.74 -12.79 1.92
CA PHE A 371 16.29 -12.43 3.22
C PHE A 371 17.38 -11.36 3.09
N ASP A 372 17.26 -10.33 3.90
CA ASP A 372 18.25 -9.25 3.98
C ASP A 372 18.59 -8.97 5.45
N PRO A 373 19.87 -9.01 5.85
CA PRO A 373 20.28 -8.76 7.23
C PRO A 373 19.86 -7.38 7.74
N HIS A 374 19.87 -6.35 6.88
CA HIS A 374 19.44 -5.02 7.26
C HIS A 374 17.94 -4.97 7.62
N LEU A 375 17.10 -5.74 6.93
CA LEU A 375 15.68 -5.83 7.27
C LEU A 375 15.43 -6.65 8.53
N GLU A 376 16.32 -7.63 8.84
CA GLU A 376 16.25 -8.42 10.08
C GLU A 376 16.55 -7.59 11.33
N GLU A 377 17.34 -6.52 11.23
CA GLU A 377 17.64 -5.58 12.33
C GLU A 377 16.35 -5.03 12.96
N GLY A 378 15.27 -4.94 12.21
CA GLY A 378 13.98 -4.43 12.68
C GLY A 378 13.95 -2.93 12.97
N ALA A 379 15.05 -2.23 12.76
CA ALA A 379 15.25 -0.80 12.99
C ALA A 379 14.89 0.06 11.77
N GLU A 380 15.43 1.27 11.71
CA GLU A 380 15.29 2.20 10.57
C GLU A 380 15.79 1.57 9.28
N ILE A 381 15.09 1.82 8.18
CA ILE A 381 15.36 1.22 6.88
C ILE A 381 16.03 2.22 5.94
N GLU A 382 17.23 1.86 5.50
CA GLU A 382 17.98 2.57 4.47
C GLU A 382 18.10 1.69 3.22
N LEU A 383 17.52 2.12 2.08
CA LEU A 383 17.51 1.33 0.84
C LEU A 383 18.93 1.05 0.31
N GLU A 384 19.89 1.93 0.58
CA GLU A 384 21.30 1.78 0.19
C GLU A 384 21.98 0.61 0.91
N ARG A 385 21.60 0.34 2.16
CA ARG A 385 22.14 -0.77 2.97
C ARG A 385 21.62 -2.13 2.51
N LEU A 386 20.49 -2.15 1.80
CA LEU A 386 19.92 -3.39 1.27
C LEU A 386 20.83 -4.02 0.21
N ARG A 387 20.84 -5.33 0.20
CA ARG A 387 21.52 -6.09 -0.86
C ARG A 387 20.93 -5.80 -2.23
N PRO A 388 21.73 -5.83 -3.31
CA PRO A 388 21.23 -5.55 -4.66
C PRO A 388 20.06 -6.46 -5.10
N LYS A 389 20.02 -7.71 -4.62
CA LYS A 389 18.91 -8.64 -4.89
C LYS A 389 17.61 -8.16 -4.25
N THR A 390 17.67 -7.69 -3.01
CA THR A 390 16.53 -7.16 -2.25
C THR A 390 16.01 -5.88 -2.90
N ARG A 391 16.90 -4.94 -3.25
CA ARG A 391 16.50 -3.73 -3.97
C ARG A 391 15.81 -4.00 -5.31
N ASN A 392 16.31 -4.99 -6.06
CA ASN A 392 15.65 -5.39 -7.31
C ASN A 392 14.28 -6.01 -7.06
N ALA A 393 14.13 -6.87 -6.03
CA ALA A 393 12.84 -7.46 -5.68
C ALA A 393 11.82 -6.41 -5.23
N LEU A 394 12.26 -5.38 -4.48
CA LEU A 394 11.41 -4.25 -4.11
C LEU A 394 10.99 -3.39 -5.31
N LEU A 395 11.91 -3.17 -6.27
CA LEU A 395 11.57 -2.50 -7.52
C LEU A 395 10.55 -3.32 -8.35
N GLU A 396 10.70 -4.65 -8.40
CA GLU A 396 9.74 -5.54 -9.05
C GLU A 396 8.38 -5.53 -8.34
N LEU A 397 8.37 -5.46 -7.00
CA LEU A 397 7.14 -5.30 -6.22
C LEU A 397 6.47 -3.96 -6.51
N ALA A 398 7.21 -2.86 -6.47
CA ALA A 398 6.68 -1.54 -6.78
C ALA A 398 6.11 -1.47 -8.21
N ALA A 399 6.81 -2.04 -9.20
CA ALA A 399 6.32 -2.14 -10.57
C ALA A 399 5.08 -3.05 -10.69
N ALA A 400 5.02 -4.15 -9.91
CA ALA A 400 3.85 -5.01 -9.86
C ALA A 400 2.61 -4.29 -9.33
N VAL A 401 2.75 -3.47 -8.30
CA VAL A 401 1.67 -2.61 -7.81
C VAL A 401 1.32 -1.54 -8.84
N ALA A 402 2.32 -0.85 -9.36
CA ALA A 402 2.13 0.23 -10.33
C ALA A 402 1.50 -0.24 -11.66
N SER A 403 1.62 -1.51 -12.03
CA SER A 403 0.96 -2.04 -13.23
C SER A 403 -0.57 -2.06 -13.16
N ASP A 404 -1.14 -1.80 -11.98
CA ASP A 404 -2.57 -1.65 -11.74
C ASP A 404 -3.03 -0.18 -11.68
N PHE A 405 -2.12 0.76 -11.79
CA PHE A 405 -2.47 2.18 -11.79
C PHE A 405 -3.40 2.49 -12.95
N PRO A 406 -4.47 3.28 -12.73
CA PRO A 406 -5.40 3.66 -13.78
C PRO A 406 -4.64 4.36 -14.92
N ALA A 407 -4.88 3.91 -16.16
CA ALA A 407 -4.25 4.51 -17.33
C ALA A 407 -4.67 5.97 -17.43
N SER A 408 -3.72 6.89 -17.45
CA SER A 408 -4.03 8.31 -17.69
C SER A 408 -4.62 8.45 -19.10
N SER A 409 -5.69 9.23 -19.23
CA SER A 409 -6.36 9.50 -20.50
C SER A 409 -5.41 10.05 -21.59
N PHE A 410 -4.29 10.65 -21.22
CA PHE A 410 -3.22 11.05 -22.12
C PHE A 410 -2.48 9.88 -22.80
N ALA A 411 -2.36 8.73 -22.13
CA ALA A 411 -1.70 7.56 -22.72
C ALA A 411 -2.55 6.86 -23.81
N LEU A 412 -3.84 7.16 -23.88
CA LEU A 412 -4.73 6.64 -24.92
C LEU A 412 -4.71 7.49 -26.21
N GLN A 413 -4.25 8.74 -26.16
CA GLN A 413 -4.13 9.59 -27.35
C GLN A 413 -2.86 9.30 -28.17
N ASP A 414 -1.79 8.79 -27.55
CA ASP A 414 -0.55 8.40 -28.24
C ASP A 414 -0.62 7.02 -28.92
N ARG A 415 -1.71 6.26 -28.74
CA ARG A 415 -1.95 4.95 -29.37
C ARG A 415 -2.97 4.99 -30.52
N ARG A 416 -3.48 6.15 -30.88
CA ARG A 416 -4.30 6.40 -32.06
C ARG A 416 -3.52 7.21 -33.07
#